data_f66ace25b41c1d55f5e69bc83be5b54b
#
_entry.id   f66ace25b41c1d55f5e69bc83be5b54b
#
_cell.length_a   1.000
_cell.length_b   1.000
_cell.length_c   1.000
_cell.angle_alpha   90.00
_cell.angle_beta   90.00
_cell.angle_gamma   90.00
#
_symmetry.space_group_name_H-M   'P 1'
#
loop_
_entity.id
_entity.type
_entity.pdbx_description
1 polymer ?
#
loop_
_entity_poly.entity_id
_entity_poly.type
_entity_poly.pdbx_seq_one_letter_code
_entity_poly.pdbx_strand_id
1 'polypeptide(L)'
;MDNNQPKAQNQLNIELNPQITKVSYSNLAIISHSRSEFVLDFATTLPGPPKALVSDRIIMTPEHAKRLMNALFDNISKYEAQFGVIELGGGKGPQMGGTFNLADFGPLGGGSKS
;
A
#
# COMPACT_ATOMS: atom_id res chain seq x y z
N MET A 1 -27.85 25.70 5.09
CA MET A 1 -27.65 25.41 4.91
C MET A 1 -27.39 25.32 4.22
N ASP A 2 -26.83 25.21 4.29
CA ASP A 2 -26.58 25.00 3.81
C ASP A 2 -26.24 24.83 3.19
N ASN A 3 -25.92 24.75 3.26
CA ASN A 3 -25.60 24.40 2.79
C ASN A 3 -25.59 24.02 1.94
N ASN A 4 -25.73 23.74 1.79
CA ASN A 4 -25.79 23.20 0.97
C ASN A 4 -25.55 23.26 -0.03
N GLN A 5 -25.67 23.03 0.15
CA GLN A 5 -25.01 23.40 -0.69
C GLN A 5 -24.58 22.62 -1.80
N PRO A 6 -24.31 23.07 -2.97
CA PRO A 6 -23.99 22.27 -4.11
C PRO A 6 -22.80 21.44 -3.90
N LYS A 7 -21.96 21.87 -3.07
CA LYS A 7 -20.87 21.03 -2.84
C LYS A 7 -21.26 19.80 -2.16
N ALA A 8 -22.41 19.72 -1.61
CA ALA A 8 -22.84 18.51 -0.96
C ALA A 8 -22.80 17.34 -1.89
N GLN A 9 -22.94 17.57 -3.16
CA GLN A 9 -22.92 16.47 -4.10
C GLN A 9 -21.54 15.92 -4.31
N ASN A 10 -20.55 16.77 -4.15
CA ASN A 10 -19.19 16.35 -4.38
C ASN A 10 -18.46 16.02 -3.12
N GLN A 11 -19.09 16.22 -2.01
CA GLN A 11 -18.46 15.94 -0.75
C GLN A 11 -18.93 14.62 -0.23
N LEU A 12 -18.01 13.86 0.28
CA LEU A 12 -18.34 12.61 0.90
C LEU A 12 -18.30 12.77 2.39
N ASN A 13 -19.24 12.14 3.06
CA ASN A 13 -19.15 11.99 4.48
C ASN A 13 -18.25 10.81 4.72
N ILE A 14 -17.17 11.03 5.39
CA ILE A 14 -16.22 9.97 5.65
C ILE A 14 -16.30 9.63 7.11
N GLU A 15 -16.66 8.41 7.39
CA GLU A 15 -16.82 7.95 8.75
C GLU A 15 -15.99 6.71 8.97
N LEU A 16 -15.49 6.57 10.18
CA LEU A 16 -14.82 5.35 10.53
C LEU A 16 -15.86 4.29 10.82
N ASN A 17 -15.74 3.16 10.14
CA ASN A 17 -16.64 2.07 10.40
C ASN A 17 -16.43 1.62 11.84
N PRO A 18 -17.47 1.66 12.68
CA PRO A 18 -17.29 1.31 14.09
C PRO A 18 -16.91 -0.14 14.30
N GLN A 19 -17.01 -0.96 13.26
CA GLN A 19 -16.57 -2.33 13.38
C GLN A 19 -15.07 -2.50 13.25
N ILE A 20 -14.38 -1.44 12.87
CA ILE A 20 -12.94 -1.54 12.74
C ILE A 20 -12.35 -1.49 14.13
N THR A 21 -11.82 -2.62 14.56
CA THR A 21 -11.18 -2.72 15.85
C THR A 21 -9.71 -3.10 15.72
N LYS A 22 -9.25 -3.24 14.50
CA LYS A 22 -7.90 -3.71 14.27
C LYS A 22 -7.17 -2.75 13.38
N VAL A 23 -5.97 -2.41 13.76
CA VAL A 23 -5.08 -1.61 12.93
C VAL A 23 -3.92 -2.49 12.53
N SER A 24 -3.66 -2.59 11.25
CA SER A 24 -2.59 -3.43 10.77
C SER A 24 -1.33 -2.60 10.58
N TYR A 25 -0.23 -3.15 11.01
CA TYR A 25 1.08 -2.58 10.75
C TYR A 25 1.69 -3.32 9.58
N SER A 26 2.30 -2.59 8.66
CA SER A 26 2.92 -3.22 7.51
C SER A 26 4.26 -2.59 7.25
N ASN A 27 5.26 -3.40 7.05
CA ASN A 27 6.56 -2.91 6.62
C ASN A 27 6.99 -3.58 5.31
N LEU A 28 6.06 -4.27 4.66
CA LEU A 28 6.35 -4.91 3.39
C LEU A 28 5.07 -4.96 2.59
N ALA A 29 5.18 -4.71 1.31
CA ALA A 29 4.03 -4.82 0.44
C ALA A 29 4.42 -5.49 -0.85
N ILE A 30 3.53 -6.28 -1.38
CA ILE A 30 3.73 -6.95 -2.65
C ILE A 30 2.59 -6.55 -3.56
N ILE A 31 2.92 -6.05 -4.72
CA ILE A 31 1.94 -5.49 -5.63
C ILE A 31 1.90 -6.31 -6.91
N SER A 32 0.71 -6.60 -7.37
CA SER A 32 0.51 -7.24 -8.64
C SER A 32 -0.70 -6.60 -9.31
N HIS A 33 -0.88 -6.91 -10.57
CA HIS A 33 -2.01 -6.33 -11.28
C HIS A 33 -2.42 -7.20 -12.44
N SER A 34 -3.65 -7.00 -12.84
CA SER A 34 -4.16 -7.50 -14.10
C SER A 34 -4.67 -6.28 -14.85
N ARG A 35 -5.34 -6.52 -15.94
CA ARG A 35 -5.88 -5.40 -16.70
C ARG A 35 -6.97 -4.68 -15.94
N SER A 36 -7.69 -5.38 -15.10
CA SER A 36 -8.85 -4.80 -14.44
C SER A 36 -8.63 -4.37 -13.01
N GLU A 37 -7.54 -4.81 -12.37
CA GLU A 37 -7.41 -4.47 -10.97
C GLU A 37 -5.96 -4.58 -10.50
N PHE A 38 -5.69 -3.89 -9.41
CA PHE A 38 -4.42 -3.98 -8.71
C PHE A 38 -4.65 -4.70 -7.39
N VAL A 39 -3.70 -5.52 -7.01
CA VAL A 39 -3.76 -6.24 -5.75
C VAL A 39 -2.56 -5.81 -4.92
N LEU A 40 -2.84 -5.32 -3.73
CA LEU A 40 -1.81 -4.91 -2.80
C LEU A 40 -1.88 -5.82 -1.58
N ASP A 41 -0.82 -6.58 -1.36
CA ASP A 41 -0.74 -7.45 -0.20
C ASP A 41 0.21 -6.81 0.79
N PHE A 42 -0.32 -6.50 1.95
CA PHE A 42 0.48 -5.89 3.01
C PHE A 42 0.88 -6.94 4.02
N ALA A 43 2.13 -6.90 4.40
CA ALA A 43 2.68 -7.93 5.25
C ALA A 43 3.63 -7.31 6.26
N THR A 44 4.03 -8.12 7.20
CA THR A 44 5.00 -7.73 8.21
C THR A 44 6.09 -8.76 8.26
N THR A 45 7.33 -8.30 8.24
CA THR A 45 8.46 -9.17 8.49
C THR A 45 9.00 -8.84 9.87
N LEU A 46 9.46 -9.87 10.54
CA LEU A 46 10.02 -9.74 11.87
C LEU A 46 11.41 -10.34 11.85
N PRO A 47 12.25 -9.93 12.80
CA PRO A 47 13.55 -10.57 12.92
C PRO A 47 13.36 -12.06 13.19
N GLY A 48 14.28 -12.85 12.70
CA GLY A 48 14.20 -14.27 12.88
C GLY A 48 14.07 -14.96 11.56
N PRO A 49 13.17 -15.92 11.45
CA PRO A 49 13.05 -16.65 10.18
C PRO A 49 12.69 -15.71 9.05
N PRO A 50 13.20 -15.96 7.87
CA PRO A 50 12.92 -15.09 6.73
C PRO A 50 11.54 -15.36 6.19
N LYS A 51 10.54 -14.88 6.90
CA LYS A 51 9.18 -15.18 6.57
C LYS A 51 8.34 -13.93 6.78
N ALA A 52 7.47 -13.67 5.86
CA ALA A 52 6.53 -12.57 5.97
C ALA A 52 5.13 -13.14 5.87
N LEU A 53 4.26 -12.60 6.69
CA LEU A 53 2.87 -13.02 6.67
C LEU A 53 2.03 -11.88 6.13
N VAL A 54 1.26 -12.17 5.11
CA VAL A 54 0.34 -11.20 4.57
C VAL A 54 -0.84 -11.09 5.53
N SER A 55 -1.08 -9.88 5.99
CA SER A 55 -2.18 -9.65 6.91
C SER A 55 -3.38 -9.01 6.22
N ASP A 56 -3.15 -8.33 5.14
CA ASP A 56 -4.24 -7.62 4.48
C ASP A 56 -4.03 -7.64 2.98
N ARG A 57 -5.11 -7.86 2.28
CA ARG A 57 -5.09 -7.80 0.82
C ARG A 57 -6.12 -6.79 0.39
N ILE A 58 -5.69 -5.80 -0.36
CA ILE A 58 -6.57 -4.76 -0.85
C ILE A 58 -6.58 -4.83 -2.36
N ILE A 59 -7.76 -4.87 -2.93
CA ILE A 59 -7.91 -4.90 -4.37
C ILE A 59 -8.56 -3.59 -4.78
N MET A 60 -8.03 -2.98 -5.81
CA MET A 60 -8.54 -1.70 -6.24
C MET A 60 -8.50 -1.58 -7.75
N THR A 61 -9.30 -0.66 -8.26
CA THR A 61 -9.30 -0.42 -9.69
C THR A 61 -8.01 0.27 -10.10
N PRO A 62 -7.65 0.17 -11.37
CA PRO A 62 -6.45 0.87 -11.84
C PRO A 62 -6.52 2.37 -11.60
N GLU A 63 -7.69 2.96 -11.78
CA GLU A 63 -7.82 4.38 -11.54
C GLU A 63 -7.59 4.73 -10.09
N HIS A 64 -8.14 3.94 -9.18
CA HIS A 64 -7.93 4.20 -7.76
C HIS A 64 -6.46 4.03 -7.38
N ALA A 65 -5.82 3.02 -7.95
CA ALA A 65 -4.41 2.79 -7.67
C ALA A 65 -3.58 3.98 -8.08
N LYS A 66 -3.89 4.56 -9.23
CA LYS A 66 -3.13 5.70 -9.70
C LYS A 66 -3.38 6.93 -8.84
N ARG A 67 -4.62 7.14 -8.43
CA ARG A 67 -4.91 8.27 -7.56
C ARG A 67 -4.28 8.09 -6.18
N LEU A 68 -4.27 6.86 -5.71
CA LEU A 68 -3.62 6.58 -4.42
C LEU A 68 -2.13 6.88 -4.50
N MET A 69 -1.49 6.48 -5.59
CA MET A 69 -0.08 6.75 -5.76
C MET A 69 0.20 8.25 -5.74
N ASN A 70 -0.64 9.01 -6.45
CA ASN A 70 -0.44 10.44 -6.51
C ASN A 70 -0.62 11.09 -5.14
N ALA A 71 -1.62 10.66 -4.40
CA ALA A 71 -1.87 11.23 -3.08
C ALA A 71 -0.76 10.85 -2.11
N LEU A 72 -0.28 9.63 -2.21
CA LEU A 72 0.79 9.19 -1.34
C LEU A 72 2.07 9.94 -1.65
N PHE A 73 2.35 10.13 -2.93
CA PHE A 73 3.52 10.90 -3.33
C PHE A 73 3.47 12.31 -2.77
N ASP A 74 2.30 12.93 -2.84
CA ASP A 74 2.13 14.28 -2.33
C ASP A 74 2.38 14.32 -0.83
N ASN A 75 1.87 13.35 -0.11
CA ASN A 75 2.08 13.29 1.33
C ASN A 75 3.55 13.08 1.69
N ILE A 76 4.22 12.22 0.94
CA ILE A 76 5.64 12.00 1.18
C ILE A 76 6.42 13.28 0.93
N SER A 77 6.06 14.01 -0.13
CA SER A 77 6.76 15.26 -0.42
C SER A 77 6.59 16.26 0.72
N LYS A 78 5.39 16.34 1.26
CA LYS A 78 5.15 17.24 2.38
C LYS A 78 5.91 16.81 3.62
N TYR A 79 5.94 15.51 3.85
CA TYR A 79 6.69 15.00 4.99
C TYR A 79 8.17 15.37 4.87
N GLU A 80 8.74 15.15 3.68
CA GLU A 80 10.15 15.41 3.51
C GLU A 80 10.50 16.88 3.58
N ALA A 81 9.57 17.74 3.18
CA ALA A 81 9.80 19.17 3.30
C ALA A 81 9.84 19.59 4.77
N GLN A 82 9.12 18.89 5.61
CA GLN A 82 9.03 19.25 7.01
C GLN A 82 10.08 18.55 7.87
N PHE A 83 10.32 17.28 7.59
CA PHE A 83 11.17 16.47 8.46
C PHE A 83 12.46 16.00 7.82
N GLY A 84 12.65 16.27 6.55
CA GLY A 84 13.85 15.82 5.87
C GLY A 84 13.61 14.59 5.02
N VAL A 85 14.55 14.31 4.18
CA VAL A 85 14.44 13.23 3.22
C VAL A 85 14.35 11.89 3.94
N ILE A 86 13.44 11.06 3.48
CA ILE A 86 13.30 9.71 4.02
C ILE A 86 14.43 8.86 3.45
N GLU A 87 15.23 8.30 4.33
CA GLU A 87 16.33 7.46 3.88
C GLU A 87 15.83 6.06 3.65
N LEU A 88 16.09 5.55 2.46
CA LEU A 88 15.71 4.19 2.13
C LEU A 88 16.94 3.34 2.34
N GLY A 89 16.87 2.51 3.34
CA GLY A 89 18.02 1.71 3.65
C GLY A 89 18.15 0.50 2.78
N GLY A 90 19.17 -0.20 3.02
CA GLY A 90 19.33 -1.53 2.63
C GLY A 90 19.31 -1.84 1.19
N GLY A 91 19.38 -3.04 0.94
CA GLY A 91 19.47 -3.51 -0.38
C GLY A 91 18.13 -3.88 -0.95
N LYS A 92 18.18 -4.70 -1.94
CA LYS A 92 17.00 -5.17 -2.57
C LYS A 92 16.60 -6.48 -2.01
N GLY A 93 15.44 -6.85 -2.26
CA GLY A 93 14.96 -8.13 -1.81
C GLY A 93 14.19 -8.02 -0.54
N PRO A 94 13.49 -9.05 -0.20
CA PRO A 94 12.55 -9.03 0.90
C PRO A 94 13.17 -9.39 2.23
N GLN A 95 14.22 -8.72 2.62
CA GLN A 95 14.80 -9.05 3.90
C GLN A 95 14.00 -8.46 5.03
N MET A 96 13.88 -7.15 5.02
CA MET A 96 13.25 -6.47 6.12
C MET A 96 12.48 -5.31 5.57
N GLY A 97 11.24 -5.54 5.29
CA GLY A 97 10.40 -4.47 4.80
C GLY A 97 10.63 -4.18 3.35
N GLY A 98 9.80 -3.35 2.81
CA GLY A 98 9.93 -2.94 1.43
C GLY A 98 8.62 -3.03 0.69
N THR A 99 8.65 -2.62 -0.54
CA THR A 99 7.51 -2.71 -1.44
C THR A 99 8.00 -3.34 -2.72
N PHE A 100 7.37 -4.42 -3.10
CA PHE A 100 7.87 -5.21 -4.20
C PHE A 100 6.76 -5.51 -5.18
N ASN A 101 7.14 -5.70 -6.42
CA ASN A 101 6.21 -6.23 -7.39
C ASN A 101 6.26 -7.74 -7.32
N LEU A 102 5.12 -8.35 -7.48
CA LEU A 102 5.08 -9.79 -7.42
C LEU A 102 6.02 -10.42 -8.42
N ALA A 103 6.16 -9.81 -9.58
CA ALA A 103 7.01 -10.36 -10.61
C ALA A 103 8.48 -10.39 -10.21
N ASP A 104 8.85 -9.57 -9.24
CA ASP A 104 10.24 -9.54 -8.80
C ASP A 104 10.66 -10.83 -8.10
N PHE A 105 9.68 -11.62 -7.70
CA PHE A 105 9.98 -12.89 -7.03
C PHE A 105 10.04 -14.05 -8.00
N GLY A 106 9.82 -13.79 -9.28
CA GLY A 106 9.80 -14.87 -10.22
C GLY A 106 8.52 -15.66 -10.16
N PRO A 107 8.45 -16.77 -10.82
CA PRO A 107 7.23 -17.55 -10.80
C PRO A 107 6.92 -17.99 -9.39
N LEU A 108 5.65 -17.89 -9.07
CA LEU A 108 5.25 -18.32 -7.76
C LEU A 108 5.34 -19.81 -7.66
N GLY A 109 5.42 -20.23 -6.45
CA GLY A 109 5.39 -21.64 -6.23
C GLY A 109 6.67 -22.29 -6.47
N GLY A 110 7.67 -21.60 -6.63
CA GLY A 110 8.81 -22.31 -6.75
C GLY A 110 9.79 -21.69 -7.51
N GLY A 111 9.49 -20.73 -7.87
CA GLY A 111 10.43 -20.16 -8.45
C GLY A 111 11.09 -20.68 -9.60
N SER A 112 10.71 -21.35 -10.23
CA SER A 112 11.39 -21.78 -11.28
C SER A 112 11.40 -20.84 -12.30
N LYS A 113 11.68 -20.45 -12.72
CA LYS A 113 11.66 -19.76 -13.54
C LYS A 113 11.61 -19.84 -14.49
N SER A 114 11.45 -19.97 -14.66
CA SER A 114 11.43 -20.22 -15.40
C SER A 114 11.62 -20.05 -15.95
#